data_4510c5015a24ce257208dd00845e3009
#
_entry.id   4510c5015a24ce257208dd00845e3009
#
_cell.length_a   1.000
_cell.length_b   1.000
_cell.length_c   1.000
_cell.angle_alpha   90.00
_cell.angle_beta   90.00
_cell.angle_gamma   90.00
#
_symmetry.space_group_name_H-M   'P 1'
#
loop_
_entity.id
_entity.type
_entity.pdbx_description
1 polymer ?
#
loop_
_entity_poly.entity_id
_entity_poly.type
_entity_poly.pdbx_seq_one_letter_code
_entity_poly.pdbx_strand_id
1 'polypeptide(L)'
;VTSDAGYFSTNIMYHSQNPCDLGTYQPNSGQSSCIDSSPGHFVDVTASLSQQNCQSGTYQPNAGQSSCIDASPGHEINLDSTSQELCRVGYYQPDSGQQNCIPSSPGYSVANLGSSTQDGCDSGTYQPNFASSSCIEASLGHYVENENATAQLSCTSGTYQPNYASTSCIPAESGHWVESDGASQTQSCPLGTYGTSVGAVGIETCISADPGYYVDSTGASSQLECIAGTYNPVIGAISSADCLAADAGNYVESSGSSEQTPCDLGTYQPNSGQIFCLESSSGTYVSNTGSSSVSDCSEGTYQPNSGQSECIDTSPGYFTSSVRASVQTPCLAGSYQPDAGSITCLQADAGYHVPIEGQNMQTICPAGQYQPQPSSTECLITNPGEYSSEGSTSPSPCLAGSYQSDSGQSGCVLADAGYYSSEISSIEQTSCQPGEYQSLTGQSSCISAARGHYVDSTAATEEIPCDVGSYQPFMSSTECMLASTNNFVSSPGMASQTVCPSGESQPLTGQSSCNVNPEDSGIPTFALIGGVVAVALVIMGVLMRPGSKPQVQKSGKKRRKMKKK
;
A
#
# COMPACT_ATOMS: atom_id res chain seq x y z
N VAL A 1 96.30 -107.12 -32.35
CA VAL A 1 94.89 -106.98 -32.42
C VAL A 1 94.58 -105.46 -32.31
N THR A 2 93.96 -104.94 -33.27
CA THR A 2 93.46 -103.58 -33.29
C THR A 2 92.36 -103.41 -32.30
N SER A 3 92.24 -102.33 -31.57
CA SER A 3 91.09 -102.02 -30.67
C SER A 3 89.79 -101.99 -31.47
N ASP A 4 88.70 -102.49 -30.92
CA ASP A 4 87.38 -102.44 -31.56
C ASP A 4 86.83 -100.99 -31.58
N ALA A 5 85.97 -100.72 -32.44
CA ALA A 5 85.28 -99.40 -32.37
C ALA A 5 84.58 -99.24 -30.97
N GLY A 6 84.64 -98.09 -30.40
CA GLY A 6 84.23 -97.79 -29.02
C GLY A 6 85.38 -98.00 -28.01
N TYR A 7 86.56 -98.48 -28.47
CA TYR A 7 87.69 -98.70 -27.59
C TYR A 7 88.94 -98.04 -28.17
N PHE A 8 89.91 -97.84 -27.32
CA PHE A 8 91.28 -97.37 -27.70
C PHE A 8 92.36 -98.19 -27.02
N SER A 9 93.55 -98.26 -27.65
CA SER A 9 94.71 -98.93 -27.08
C SER A 9 95.95 -98.08 -27.24
N THR A 10 96.60 -97.72 -26.17
CA THR A 10 97.80 -96.93 -26.16
C THR A 10 99.05 -97.75 -26.35
N ASN A 11 98.96 -99.13 -26.34
CA ASN A 11 100.10 -99.95 -26.45
C ASN A 11 99.83 -101.18 -27.37
N ILE A 12 100.42 -101.20 -28.50
CA ILE A 12 100.26 -102.22 -29.52
C ILE A 12 100.75 -103.61 -29.06
N MET A 13 101.51 -103.66 -27.94
CA MET A 13 102.10 -104.97 -27.46
C MET A 13 101.25 -105.67 -26.39
N TYR A 14 100.27 -105.03 -25.80
CA TYR A 14 99.34 -105.66 -24.85
C TYR A 14 97.96 -105.83 -25.43
N HIS A 15 97.38 -106.89 -25.29
CA HIS A 15 96.04 -107.23 -25.80
C HIS A 15 94.88 -106.62 -24.97
N SER A 16 95.13 -105.53 -24.42
CA SER A 16 94.08 -104.79 -23.65
C SER A 16 93.62 -103.57 -24.40
N GLN A 17 92.36 -103.50 -24.61
CA GLN A 17 91.67 -102.32 -25.09
C GLN A 17 90.86 -101.67 -23.92
N ASN A 18 90.87 -100.37 -23.85
CA ASN A 18 90.11 -99.66 -22.87
C ASN A 18 88.85 -99.06 -23.54
N PRO A 19 87.64 -99.26 -22.96
CA PRO A 19 86.49 -98.61 -23.49
C PRO A 19 86.63 -97.07 -23.41
N CYS A 20 86.07 -96.37 -24.36
CA CYS A 20 85.95 -94.90 -24.24
C CYS A 20 85.11 -94.61 -23.06
N ASP A 21 85.55 -93.68 -22.22
CA ASP A 21 84.87 -93.22 -21.05
C ASP A 21 83.67 -92.35 -21.41
N LEU A 22 82.77 -92.14 -20.46
CA LEU A 22 81.69 -91.16 -20.62
C LEU A 22 82.21 -89.83 -21.15
N GLY A 23 81.49 -89.22 -22.10
CA GLY A 23 81.90 -88.00 -22.77
C GLY A 23 82.75 -88.21 -24.00
N THR A 24 83.17 -89.44 -24.26
CA THR A 24 84.08 -89.78 -25.40
C THR A 24 83.51 -90.95 -26.22
N TYR A 25 83.88 -90.98 -27.49
CA TYR A 25 83.46 -92.03 -28.40
C TYR A 25 84.59 -92.36 -29.39
N GLN A 26 84.44 -93.52 -30.06
CA GLN A 26 85.34 -93.88 -31.14
C GLN A 26 84.69 -94.71 -32.22
N PRO A 27 84.38 -94.13 -33.43
CA PRO A 27 83.70 -94.83 -34.50
C PRO A 27 84.56 -95.87 -35.21
N ASN A 28 85.86 -95.68 -35.17
CA ASN A 28 86.83 -96.46 -35.93
C ASN A 28 87.59 -97.41 -35.03
N SER A 29 87.80 -98.57 -35.49
CA SER A 29 88.70 -99.54 -34.84
C SER A 29 90.20 -99.18 -35.03
N GLY A 30 91.02 -99.60 -34.10
CA GLY A 30 92.50 -99.39 -34.22
C GLY A 30 92.99 -98.04 -33.78
N GLN A 31 92.29 -97.41 -33.03
CA GLN A 31 92.60 -96.02 -32.54
C GLN A 31 93.38 -96.10 -31.22
N SER A 32 94.22 -95.05 -30.98
CA SER A 32 94.99 -94.87 -29.76
C SER A 32 94.35 -93.95 -28.74
N SER A 33 93.28 -93.33 -29.08
CA SER A 33 92.56 -92.39 -28.21
C SER A 33 91.05 -92.37 -28.60
N CYS A 34 90.20 -91.99 -27.66
CA CYS A 34 88.86 -91.65 -27.93
C CYS A 34 88.72 -90.18 -28.36
N ILE A 35 87.65 -89.86 -29.01
CA ILE A 35 87.33 -88.52 -29.46
C ILE A 35 86.35 -87.94 -28.44
N ASP A 36 86.60 -86.79 -27.92
CA ASP A 36 85.68 -86.05 -27.07
C ASP A 36 84.40 -85.75 -27.84
N SER A 37 83.23 -85.87 -27.19
CA SER A 37 82.02 -85.36 -27.78
C SER A 37 82.16 -83.86 -28.11
N SER A 38 81.69 -83.45 -29.23
CA SER A 38 81.73 -82.04 -29.65
C SER A 38 80.77 -81.20 -28.85
N PRO A 39 80.99 -79.93 -28.69
CA PRO A 39 79.94 -79.03 -28.16
C PRO A 39 78.59 -79.25 -28.88
N GLY A 40 77.48 -79.18 -28.14
CA GLY A 40 76.13 -79.54 -28.63
C GLY A 40 75.87 -81.06 -28.63
N HIS A 41 76.84 -81.89 -28.16
CA HIS A 41 76.74 -83.34 -28.11
C HIS A 41 77.21 -83.91 -26.78
N PHE A 42 76.79 -85.16 -26.49
CA PHE A 42 77.20 -85.87 -25.28
C PHE A 42 77.36 -87.36 -25.56
N VAL A 43 78.05 -88.04 -24.67
CA VAL A 43 78.18 -89.53 -24.71
C VAL A 43 77.93 -90.09 -23.30
N ASP A 44 76.76 -90.72 -23.06
CA ASP A 44 76.28 -91.15 -21.75
C ASP A 44 76.60 -92.63 -21.45
N VAL A 45 77.17 -93.35 -22.42
CA VAL A 45 77.56 -94.73 -22.26
C VAL A 45 79.02 -94.93 -22.60
N THR A 46 79.71 -95.78 -21.88
CA THR A 46 81.06 -96.17 -22.17
C THR A 46 81.15 -97.04 -23.43
N ALA A 47 82.27 -97.06 -24.13
CA ALA A 47 82.54 -97.77 -25.39
C ALA A 47 81.54 -97.35 -26.51
N SER A 48 81.09 -96.09 -26.51
CA SER A 48 80.21 -95.54 -27.54
C SER A 48 80.93 -95.44 -28.89
N LEU A 49 80.16 -95.69 -29.97
CA LEU A 49 80.63 -95.56 -31.36
C LEU A 49 80.38 -94.13 -31.92
N SER A 50 79.49 -93.39 -31.30
CA SER A 50 79.04 -92.07 -31.77
C SER A 50 78.62 -91.14 -30.61
N GLN A 51 78.72 -89.90 -30.82
CA GLN A 51 78.07 -88.91 -29.95
C GLN A 51 76.62 -88.74 -30.26
N GLN A 52 75.85 -88.32 -29.25
CA GLN A 52 74.40 -88.03 -29.35
C GLN A 52 74.21 -86.50 -29.33
N ASN A 53 73.31 -85.97 -30.11
CA ASN A 53 72.91 -84.54 -30.03
C ASN A 53 72.21 -84.26 -28.73
N CYS A 54 72.41 -83.09 -28.15
CA CYS A 54 71.60 -82.63 -27.06
C CYS A 54 70.16 -82.61 -27.52
N GLN A 55 69.26 -83.08 -26.65
CA GLN A 55 67.85 -83.07 -26.92
C GLN A 55 67.31 -81.64 -26.91
N SER A 56 66.14 -81.45 -27.52
CA SER A 56 65.43 -80.17 -27.51
C SER A 56 65.36 -79.62 -26.08
N GLY A 57 65.77 -78.40 -25.87
CA GLY A 57 65.76 -77.72 -24.56
C GLY A 57 67.03 -77.89 -23.74
N THR A 58 68.04 -78.71 -24.28
CA THR A 58 69.34 -78.91 -23.60
C THR A 58 70.49 -78.45 -24.47
N TYR A 59 71.54 -78.04 -23.87
CA TYR A 59 72.79 -77.61 -24.57
C TYR A 59 74.02 -78.10 -23.87
N GLN A 60 75.12 -78.13 -24.60
CA GLN A 60 76.45 -78.47 -24.03
C GLN A 60 77.54 -77.61 -24.64
N PRO A 61 78.11 -76.66 -23.88
CA PRO A 61 79.18 -75.78 -24.39
C PRO A 61 80.56 -76.43 -24.49
N ASN A 62 80.75 -77.47 -23.70
CA ASN A 62 82.10 -78.10 -23.59
C ASN A 62 82.16 -79.43 -24.32
N ALA A 63 83.31 -79.70 -24.88
CA ALA A 63 83.60 -81.01 -25.42
C ALA A 63 83.84 -82.06 -24.31
N GLY A 64 83.65 -83.35 -24.61
CA GLY A 64 83.92 -84.43 -23.68
C GLY A 64 82.94 -84.63 -22.54
N GLN A 65 81.69 -84.26 -22.73
CA GLN A 65 80.67 -84.34 -21.70
C GLN A 65 79.74 -85.56 -21.85
N SER A 66 79.34 -86.06 -20.70
CA SER A 66 78.46 -87.24 -20.63
C SER A 66 76.99 -86.91 -20.56
N SER A 67 76.62 -85.62 -20.46
CA SER A 67 75.24 -85.15 -20.43
C SER A 67 75.13 -83.75 -20.96
N CYS A 68 73.97 -83.38 -21.42
CA CYS A 68 73.63 -81.99 -21.72
C CYS A 68 73.02 -81.29 -20.50
N ILE A 69 73.04 -79.99 -20.50
CA ILE A 69 72.58 -79.09 -19.47
C ILE A 69 71.21 -78.55 -19.93
N ASP A 70 70.24 -78.57 -19.09
CA ASP A 70 68.92 -77.92 -19.35
C ASP A 70 69.08 -76.41 -19.51
N ALA A 71 68.43 -75.81 -20.50
CA ALA A 71 68.27 -74.36 -20.57
C ALA A 71 67.70 -73.82 -19.25
N SER A 72 68.26 -72.75 -18.78
CA SER A 72 67.78 -72.07 -17.60
C SER A 72 66.48 -71.32 -17.92
N PRO A 73 65.58 -71.12 -16.96
CA PRO A 73 64.48 -70.19 -17.17
C PRO A 73 64.94 -68.83 -17.70
N GLY A 74 64.22 -68.24 -18.61
CA GLY A 74 64.58 -66.97 -19.28
C GLY A 74 65.51 -67.14 -20.47
N HIS A 75 65.83 -68.41 -20.91
CA HIS A 75 66.76 -68.70 -22.01
C HIS A 75 66.08 -69.61 -23.05
N GLU A 76 66.62 -69.56 -24.26
CA GLU A 76 66.40 -70.45 -25.36
C GLU A 76 67.67 -71.06 -25.83
N ILE A 77 67.65 -72.17 -26.57
CA ILE A 77 68.84 -72.85 -27.06
C ILE A 77 69.13 -72.36 -28.46
N ASN A 78 70.45 -72.11 -28.74
CA ASN A 78 70.91 -71.80 -30.09
C ASN A 78 70.69 -73.00 -31.03
N LEU A 79 70.73 -72.77 -32.35
CA LEU A 79 70.50 -73.81 -33.37
C LEU A 79 71.45 -75.00 -33.24
N ASP A 80 72.63 -74.81 -32.76
CA ASP A 80 73.68 -75.85 -32.67
C ASP A 80 73.72 -76.55 -31.30
N SER A 81 72.80 -76.15 -30.38
CA SER A 81 72.76 -76.68 -29.01
C SER A 81 74.08 -76.58 -28.23
N THR A 82 74.89 -75.55 -28.57
CA THR A 82 76.17 -75.31 -27.92
C THR A 82 76.09 -74.29 -26.80
N SER A 83 75.06 -73.48 -26.76
CA SER A 83 74.84 -72.43 -25.75
C SER A 83 73.31 -72.15 -25.56
N GLN A 84 73.01 -71.56 -24.43
CA GLN A 84 71.69 -70.93 -24.22
C GLN A 84 71.84 -69.43 -24.50
N GLU A 85 70.81 -68.79 -25.01
CA GLU A 85 70.67 -67.37 -25.28
C GLU A 85 69.52 -66.80 -24.45
N LEU A 86 69.66 -65.56 -24.00
CA LEU A 86 68.59 -64.87 -23.27
C LEU A 86 67.37 -64.68 -24.16
N CYS A 87 66.22 -64.94 -23.62
CA CYS A 87 64.97 -64.55 -24.28
C CYS A 87 65.03 -63.07 -24.62
N ARG A 88 64.72 -62.73 -25.85
CA ARG A 88 64.62 -61.33 -26.30
C ARG A 88 63.40 -60.62 -25.68
N VAL A 89 63.49 -59.34 -25.61
CA VAL A 89 62.32 -58.55 -25.16
C VAL A 89 61.05 -58.93 -25.89
N GLY A 90 59.92 -58.98 -25.20
CA GLY A 90 58.65 -59.53 -25.72
C GLY A 90 58.47 -61.04 -25.57
N TYR A 91 59.55 -61.74 -25.12
CA TYR A 91 59.52 -63.20 -24.94
C TYR A 91 60.04 -63.60 -23.55
N TYR A 92 59.52 -64.66 -23.02
CA TYR A 92 59.87 -65.19 -21.71
C TYR A 92 59.93 -66.71 -21.71
N GLN A 93 60.59 -67.31 -20.75
CA GLN A 93 60.50 -68.76 -20.56
C GLN A 93 60.52 -69.11 -19.06
N PRO A 94 59.38 -69.59 -18.51
CA PRO A 94 59.27 -69.91 -17.08
C PRO A 94 59.98 -71.21 -16.69
N ASP A 95 60.03 -72.15 -17.64
CA ASP A 95 60.51 -73.54 -17.37
C ASP A 95 61.95 -73.73 -17.85
N SER A 96 62.71 -74.55 -17.12
CA SER A 96 63.94 -75.05 -17.57
C SER A 96 63.82 -76.13 -18.66
N GLY A 97 64.81 -76.31 -19.45
CA GLY A 97 64.82 -77.39 -20.46
C GLY A 97 63.92 -77.11 -21.66
N GLN A 98 63.71 -75.89 -22.01
CA GLN A 98 62.84 -75.51 -23.15
C GLN A 98 63.75 -75.05 -24.35
N GLN A 99 63.28 -75.33 -25.55
CA GLN A 99 64.01 -75.01 -26.79
C GLN A 99 63.86 -73.55 -27.18
N ASN A 100 62.66 -72.98 -27.01
CA ASN A 100 62.35 -71.64 -27.49
C ASN A 100 61.69 -70.84 -26.39
N CYS A 101 61.89 -69.51 -26.43
CA CYS A 101 61.10 -68.57 -25.62
C CYS A 101 59.68 -68.44 -26.11
N ILE A 102 58.77 -68.20 -25.20
CA ILE A 102 57.35 -68.03 -25.43
C ILE A 102 57.04 -66.54 -25.64
N PRO A 103 56.33 -66.11 -26.68
CA PRO A 103 55.94 -64.73 -26.83
C PRO A 103 54.99 -64.32 -25.69
N SER A 104 55.14 -63.11 -25.15
CA SER A 104 54.13 -62.53 -24.18
C SER A 104 52.77 -62.62 -24.78
N SER A 105 51.78 -62.95 -23.95
CA SER A 105 50.40 -62.98 -24.32
C SER A 105 49.82 -61.57 -24.48
N PRO A 106 48.77 -61.38 -25.28
CA PRO A 106 47.98 -60.13 -25.21
C PRO A 106 47.57 -59.83 -23.78
N GLY A 107 47.64 -58.57 -23.39
CA GLY A 107 47.47 -58.08 -22.00
C GLY A 107 48.75 -58.13 -21.17
N TYR A 108 49.87 -58.62 -21.71
CA TYR A 108 51.19 -58.76 -21.02
C TYR A 108 52.31 -58.20 -21.85
N SER A 109 53.41 -57.87 -21.17
CA SER A 109 54.62 -57.39 -21.77
C SER A 109 55.85 -58.08 -21.14
N VAL A 110 56.98 -58.10 -21.84
CA VAL A 110 58.26 -58.51 -21.30
C VAL A 110 59.32 -57.48 -21.68
N ALA A 111 59.68 -56.66 -20.76
CA ALA A 111 60.59 -55.53 -20.98
C ALA A 111 62.06 -55.92 -20.93
N ASN A 112 62.44 -56.97 -20.19
CA ASN A 112 63.82 -57.35 -19.92
C ASN A 112 64.22 -58.57 -20.71
N LEU A 113 65.47 -58.53 -21.13
CA LEU A 113 66.11 -59.73 -21.71
C LEU A 113 66.21 -60.81 -20.65
N GLY A 114 66.01 -62.07 -21.05
CA GLY A 114 66.12 -63.20 -20.13
C GLY A 114 65.03 -63.33 -19.08
N SER A 115 63.89 -62.77 -19.31
CA SER A 115 62.77 -62.88 -18.37
C SER A 115 62.28 -64.32 -18.32
N SER A 116 61.98 -64.75 -17.09
CA SER A 116 61.30 -66.03 -16.85
C SER A 116 59.79 -65.87 -16.71
N THR A 117 59.28 -64.61 -16.65
CA THR A 117 57.88 -64.28 -16.51
C THR A 117 57.49 -63.18 -17.47
N GLN A 118 56.22 -63.08 -17.76
CA GLN A 118 55.57 -61.91 -18.39
C GLN A 118 54.92 -61.08 -17.33
N ASP A 119 54.97 -59.76 -17.50
CA ASP A 119 54.32 -58.77 -16.63
C ASP A 119 53.01 -58.39 -17.23
N GLY A 120 51.90 -58.39 -16.41
CA GLY A 120 50.59 -57.91 -16.80
C GLY A 120 50.55 -56.42 -17.00
N CYS A 121 49.84 -55.92 -17.96
CA CYS A 121 49.59 -54.51 -18.11
C CYS A 121 48.74 -54.00 -16.93
N ASP A 122 49.21 -52.94 -16.27
CA ASP A 122 48.45 -52.28 -15.21
C ASP A 122 47.20 -51.61 -15.77
N SER A 123 46.21 -51.38 -14.93
CA SER A 123 45.02 -50.58 -15.28
C SER A 123 45.48 -49.21 -15.83
N GLY A 124 44.79 -48.69 -16.84
CA GLY A 124 45.19 -47.52 -17.64
C GLY A 124 46.05 -47.88 -18.85
N THR A 125 46.58 -49.17 -18.95
CA THR A 125 47.39 -49.62 -20.06
C THR A 125 46.86 -50.94 -20.64
N TYR A 126 47.16 -51.25 -21.89
CA TYR A 126 46.71 -52.45 -22.57
C TYR A 126 47.75 -52.96 -23.56
N GLN A 127 47.62 -54.23 -23.97
CA GLN A 127 48.46 -54.73 -25.06
C GLN A 127 47.67 -55.71 -25.94
N PRO A 128 47.38 -55.39 -27.22
CA PRO A 128 46.64 -56.27 -28.12
C PRO A 128 47.50 -57.36 -28.74
N ASN A 129 48.82 -57.16 -28.80
CA ASN A 129 49.71 -57.99 -29.57
C ASN A 129 50.52 -58.97 -28.71
N PHE A 130 50.86 -60.09 -29.29
CA PHE A 130 51.88 -61.01 -28.75
C PHE A 130 53.26 -60.43 -28.86
N ALA A 131 54.22 -60.97 -28.11
CA ALA A 131 55.60 -60.65 -28.16
C ALA A 131 55.95 -59.16 -27.95
N SER A 132 55.21 -58.54 -27.09
CA SER A 132 55.37 -57.11 -26.81
C SER A 132 56.28 -56.86 -25.65
N SER A 133 57.10 -55.83 -25.80
CA SER A 133 58.10 -55.43 -24.79
C SER A 133 57.54 -54.38 -23.81
N SER A 134 56.41 -53.76 -24.09
CA SER A 134 55.77 -52.76 -23.24
C SER A 134 54.25 -52.72 -23.43
N CYS A 135 53.54 -52.29 -22.44
CA CYS A 135 52.10 -51.97 -22.54
C CYS A 135 51.90 -50.59 -23.19
N ILE A 136 50.73 -50.38 -23.81
CA ILE A 136 50.32 -49.17 -24.49
C ILE A 136 49.39 -48.41 -23.54
N GLU A 137 49.67 -47.14 -23.31
CA GLU A 137 48.77 -46.29 -22.51
C GLU A 137 47.43 -46.10 -23.23
N ALA A 138 46.32 -46.08 -22.45
CA ALA A 138 45.04 -45.65 -22.96
C ALA A 138 45.18 -44.24 -23.54
N SER A 139 44.64 -44.04 -24.75
CA SER A 139 44.71 -42.74 -25.43
C SER A 139 43.63 -41.78 -24.91
N LEU A 140 43.78 -40.50 -25.23
CA LEU A 140 42.75 -39.49 -24.93
C LEU A 140 41.37 -39.97 -25.40
N GLY A 141 40.36 -39.73 -24.60
CA GLY A 141 38.98 -40.19 -24.87
C GLY A 141 38.74 -41.67 -24.57
N HIS A 142 39.78 -42.41 -24.09
CA HIS A 142 39.68 -43.83 -23.80
C HIS A 142 40.20 -44.13 -22.39
N TYR A 143 39.87 -45.33 -21.92
CA TYR A 143 40.29 -45.82 -20.61
C TYR A 143 40.48 -47.32 -20.59
N VAL A 144 41.21 -47.80 -19.63
CA VAL A 144 41.42 -49.21 -19.35
C VAL A 144 41.20 -49.45 -17.85
N GLU A 145 40.08 -50.06 -17.51
CA GLU A 145 39.71 -50.25 -16.10
C GLU A 145 40.48 -51.39 -15.44
N ASN A 146 40.66 -52.49 -16.18
CA ASN A 146 41.14 -53.75 -15.62
C ASN A 146 42.61 -54.00 -16.01
N GLU A 147 43.35 -54.62 -15.13
CA GLU A 147 44.70 -55.16 -15.43
C GLU A 147 44.60 -56.23 -16.52
N ASN A 148 45.74 -56.42 -17.22
CA ASN A 148 45.90 -57.41 -18.30
C ASN A 148 44.91 -57.20 -19.47
N ALA A 149 44.50 -56.00 -19.70
CA ALA A 149 43.59 -55.65 -20.78
C ALA A 149 44.28 -55.80 -22.14
N THR A 150 43.51 -56.26 -23.11
CA THR A 150 43.97 -56.42 -24.50
C THR A 150 43.53 -55.27 -25.41
N ALA A 151 42.63 -54.37 -24.91
CA ALA A 151 42.12 -53.22 -25.64
C ALA A 151 41.75 -52.12 -24.67
N GLN A 152 41.76 -50.88 -25.14
CA GLN A 152 41.15 -49.73 -24.47
C GLN A 152 39.66 -49.63 -24.81
N LEU A 153 38.88 -49.03 -23.93
CA LEU A 153 37.46 -48.71 -24.11
C LEU A 153 37.28 -47.21 -24.37
N SER A 154 36.41 -46.84 -25.30
CA SER A 154 36.04 -45.44 -25.54
C SER A 154 35.15 -44.93 -24.43
N CYS A 155 35.35 -43.69 -23.99
CA CYS A 155 34.35 -42.97 -23.20
C CYS A 155 33.07 -42.83 -24.02
N THR A 156 31.94 -43.09 -23.41
CA THR A 156 30.63 -42.93 -24.06
C THR A 156 30.19 -41.47 -24.05
N SER A 157 29.33 -41.07 -24.95
CA SER A 157 28.72 -39.75 -24.96
C SER A 157 28.24 -39.35 -23.56
N GLY A 158 28.40 -38.06 -23.20
CA GLY A 158 28.23 -37.54 -21.83
C GLY A 158 29.46 -37.67 -20.95
N THR A 159 30.53 -38.45 -21.41
CA THR A 159 31.78 -38.60 -20.66
C THR A 159 32.98 -38.32 -21.55
N TYR A 160 34.10 -37.95 -20.96
CA TYR A 160 35.32 -37.65 -21.66
C TYR A 160 36.56 -38.09 -20.86
N GLN A 161 37.71 -38.13 -21.53
CA GLN A 161 38.97 -38.36 -20.82
C GLN A 161 40.10 -37.52 -21.43
N PRO A 162 40.59 -36.48 -20.72
CA PRO A 162 41.65 -35.60 -21.20
C PRO A 162 43.08 -36.16 -20.98
N ASN A 163 43.24 -37.25 -20.25
CA ASN A 163 44.55 -37.79 -19.86
C ASN A 163 44.80 -39.16 -20.49
N TYR A 164 46.06 -39.44 -20.78
CA TYR A 164 46.51 -40.76 -21.13
C TYR A 164 46.50 -41.69 -19.91
N ALA A 165 46.61 -42.99 -20.15
CA ALA A 165 46.71 -44.03 -19.12
C ALA A 165 45.59 -43.97 -18.07
N SER A 166 44.42 -43.58 -18.46
CA SER A 166 43.30 -43.42 -17.56
C SER A 166 42.54 -44.72 -17.34
N THR A 167 41.99 -44.87 -16.13
CA THR A 167 41.25 -46.09 -15.73
C THR A 167 39.74 -45.93 -15.79
N SER A 168 39.21 -44.69 -15.99
CA SER A 168 37.80 -44.37 -16.09
C SER A 168 37.57 -43.11 -16.89
N CYS A 169 36.35 -42.89 -17.33
CA CYS A 169 35.92 -41.63 -17.95
C CYS A 169 35.35 -40.66 -16.92
N ILE A 170 35.48 -39.38 -17.21
CA ILE A 170 34.95 -38.26 -16.40
C ILE A 170 33.63 -37.80 -17.00
N PRO A 171 32.53 -37.74 -16.25
CA PRO A 171 31.28 -37.19 -16.77
C PRO A 171 31.46 -35.70 -17.06
N ALA A 172 30.82 -35.19 -18.12
CA ALA A 172 30.73 -33.76 -18.38
C ALA A 172 30.13 -33.04 -17.17
N GLU A 173 30.78 -31.98 -16.70
CA GLU A 173 30.29 -31.16 -15.60
C GLU A 173 29.06 -30.34 -16.04
N SER A 174 28.30 -29.85 -15.07
CA SER A 174 27.19 -28.91 -15.34
C SER A 174 27.68 -27.72 -16.19
N GLY A 175 26.91 -27.30 -17.15
CA GLY A 175 27.27 -26.30 -18.15
C GLY A 175 28.05 -26.83 -19.33
N HIS A 176 28.43 -28.14 -19.32
CA HIS A 176 29.20 -28.79 -20.39
C HIS A 176 28.50 -30.05 -20.87
N TRP A 177 28.82 -30.45 -22.12
CA TRP A 177 28.24 -31.64 -22.74
C TRP A 177 29.26 -32.33 -23.63
N VAL A 178 29.01 -33.60 -23.94
CA VAL A 178 29.85 -34.45 -24.81
C VAL A 178 28.94 -35.27 -25.71
N GLU A 179 28.97 -34.98 -27.02
CA GLU A 179 28.09 -35.62 -27.99
C GLU A 179 28.60 -36.96 -28.47
N SER A 180 29.92 -37.06 -28.68
CA SER A 180 30.56 -38.22 -29.37
C SER A 180 31.30 -39.12 -28.40
N ASP A 181 31.28 -40.41 -28.68
CA ASP A 181 32.12 -41.38 -28.00
C ASP A 181 33.61 -41.11 -28.28
N GLY A 182 34.44 -41.40 -27.33
CA GLY A 182 35.89 -41.20 -27.43
C GLY A 182 36.34 -39.74 -27.32
N ALA A 183 35.55 -38.89 -26.77
CA ALA A 183 35.87 -37.48 -26.60
C ALA A 183 36.97 -37.29 -25.57
N SER A 184 37.93 -36.42 -25.89
CA SER A 184 39.00 -36.01 -24.97
C SER A 184 38.71 -34.68 -24.26
N GLN A 185 37.63 -33.97 -24.60
CA GLN A 185 37.23 -32.69 -24.03
C GLN A 185 35.74 -32.50 -24.08
N THR A 186 35.23 -31.60 -23.25
CA THR A 186 33.83 -31.19 -23.24
C THR A 186 33.59 -30.02 -24.16
N GLN A 187 32.32 -29.78 -24.53
CA GLN A 187 31.82 -28.54 -25.14
C GLN A 187 31.05 -27.76 -24.11
N SER A 188 31.13 -26.43 -24.13
CA SER A 188 30.47 -25.55 -23.17
C SER A 188 29.14 -25.06 -23.71
N CYS A 189 28.13 -24.92 -22.86
CA CYS A 189 26.93 -24.19 -23.19
C CYS A 189 27.28 -22.77 -23.64
N PRO A 190 26.65 -22.26 -24.73
CA PRO A 190 26.91 -20.92 -25.23
C PRO A 190 26.37 -19.82 -24.28
N LEU A 191 26.82 -18.60 -24.49
CA LEU A 191 26.25 -17.42 -23.81
C LEU A 191 24.74 -17.41 -23.90
N GLY A 192 24.06 -16.95 -22.86
CA GLY A 192 22.60 -16.93 -22.77
C GLY A 192 21.98 -18.28 -22.42
N THR A 193 22.82 -19.33 -22.22
CA THR A 193 22.34 -20.66 -21.84
C THR A 193 23.16 -21.25 -20.70
N TYR A 194 22.56 -22.14 -19.93
CA TYR A 194 23.20 -22.83 -18.81
C TYR A 194 22.79 -24.31 -18.81
N GLY A 195 23.62 -25.16 -18.20
CA GLY A 195 23.35 -26.59 -18.09
C GLY A 195 23.40 -27.04 -16.64
N THR A 196 22.37 -27.69 -16.16
CA THR A 196 22.32 -28.19 -14.77
C THR A 196 22.71 -29.65 -14.65
N SER A 197 22.73 -30.38 -15.78
CA SER A 197 22.96 -31.82 -15.81
C SER A 197 24.44 -32.15 -15.85
N VAL A 198 24.86 -33.16 -15.09
CA VAL A 198 26.14 -33.80 -15.18
C VAL A 198 26.04 -34.96 -16.16
N GLY A 199 27.05 -35.16 -17.02
CA GLY A 199 27.01 -36.20 -18.05
C GLY A 199 26.09 -35.88 -19.22
N ALA A 200 25.88 -34.61 -19.49
CA ALA A 200 25.06 -34.16 -20.61
C ALA A 200 25.64 -34.59 -21.96
N VAL A 201 24.76 -35.01 -22.88
CA VAL A 201 25.18 -35.64 -24.14
C VAL A 201 25.04 -34.73 -25.38
N GLY A 202 24.35 -33.59 -25.27
CA GLY A 202 24.17 -32.69 -26.41
C GLY A 202 23.81 -31.28 -26.01
N ILE A 203 23.89 -30.36 -26.99
CA ILE A 203 23.57 -28.93 -26.81
C ILE A 203 22.12 -28.66 -26.36
N GLU A 204 21.21 -29.57 -26.63
CA GLU A 204 19.80 -29.52 -26.22
C GLU A 204 19.64 -29.55 -24.68
N THR A 205 20.69 -29.93 -23.96
CA THR A 205 20.72 -29.88 -22.49
C THR A 205 21.05 -28.50 -21.95
N CYS A 206 21.49 -27.57 -22.83
CA CYS A 206 21.70 -26.18 -22.50
C CYS A 206 20.38 -25.42 -22.53
N ILE A 207 19.95 -24.95 -21.35
CA ILE A 207 18.68 -24.27 -21.14
C ILE A 207 18.92 -22.77 -21.35
N SER A 208 18.08 -22.10 -22.14
CA SER A 208 18.12 -20.63 -22.27
C SER A 208 17.82 -19.96 -20.94
N ALA A 209 18.49 -18.85 -20.65
CA ALA A 209 18.16 -18.02 -19.50
C ALA A 209 16.69 -17.60 -19.54
N ASP A 210 15.99 -17.74 -18.43
CA ASP A 210 14.60 -17.34 -18.28
C ASP A 210 14.45 -15.79 -18.33
N PRO A 211 13.26 -15.27 -18.64
CA PRO A 211 12.99 -13.86 -18.42
C PRO A 211 13.30 -13.46 -16.97
N GLY A 212 13.89 -12.30 -16.77
CA GLY A 212 14.42 -11.86 -15.47
C GLY A 212 15.87 -12.26 -15.19
N TYR A 213 16.45 -13.12 -16.03
CA TYR A 213 17.80 -13.65 -15.83
C TYR A 213 18.68 -13.45 -17.08
N TYR A 214 19.97 -13.67 -16.91
CA TYR A 214 20.95 -13.66 -17.98
C TYR A 214 22.08 -14.67 -17.69
N VAL A 215 22.83 -15.04 -18.74
CA VAL A 215 24.04 -15.88 -18.62
C VAL A 215 25.15 -15.25 -19.46
N ASP A 216 26.15 -14.69 -18.79
CA ASP A 216 27.23 -13.89 -19.38
C ASP A 216 28.53 -14.67 -19.62
N SER A 217 28.55 -15.96 -19.33
CA SER A 217 29.70 -16.82 -19.48
C SER A 217 29.34 -18.15 -20.17
N THR A 218 30.25 -18.65 -21.00
CA THR A 218 30.10 -20.00 -21.59
C THR A 218 30.36 -21.05 -20.53
N GLY A 219 29.64 -22.16 -20.60
CA GLY A 219 29.81 -23.26 -19.63
C GLY A 219 29.18 -22.98 -18.27
N ALA A 220 28.26 -22.06 -18.19
CA ALA A 220 27.53 -21.76 -16.95
C ALA A 220 26.65 -22.92 -16.50
N SER A 221 26.66 -23.19 -15.20
CA SER A 221 25.79 -24.19 -14.57
C SER A 221 24.48 -23.61 -14.00
N SER A 222 24.31 -22.27 -14.00
CA SER A 222 23.15 -21.53 -13.53
C SER A 222 23.04 -20.19 -14.24
N GLN A 223 21.84 -19.61 -14.19
CA GLN A 223 21.58 -18.26 -14.66
C GLN A 223 21.76 -17.24 -13.52
N LEU A 224 22.02 -15.97 -13.87
CA LEU A 224 22.17 -14.82 -12.97
C LEU A 224 20.91 -13.96 -13.02
N GLU A 225 20.49 -13.44 -11.86
CA GLU A 225 19.31 -12.58 -11.75
C GLU A 225 19.59 -11.14 -12.17
N CYS A 226 18.68 -10.49 -12.88
CA CYS A 226 18.62 -9.04 -12.94
C CYS A 226 18.40 -8.49 -11.53
N ILE A 227 19.16 -7.48 -11.14
CA ILE A 227 19.04 -6.88 -9.81
C ILE A 227 17.70 -6.15 -9.63
N ALA A 228 17.23 -6.04 -8.40
CA ALA A 228 16.06 -5.22 -8.08
C ALA A 228 16.18 -3.81 -8.68
N GLY A 229 15.08 -3.25 -9.15
CA GLY A 229 15.04 -2.03 -9.94
C GLY A 229 15.23 -2.25 -11.46
N THR A 230 15.58 -3.49 -11.86
CA THR A 230 15.72 -3.86 -13.28
C THR A 230 14.92 -5.12 -13.60
N TYR A 231 14.54 -5.28 -14.86
CA TYR A 231 13.78 -6.42 -15.35
C TYR A 231 14.32 -6.85 -16.72
N ASN A 232 14.03 -8.07 -17.12
CA ASN A 232 14.36 -8.53 -18.46
C ASN A 232 13.22 -9.37 -19.04
N PRO A 233 12.52 -8.95 -20.09
CA PRO A 233 11.44 -9.71 -20.71
C PRO A 233 11.91 -10.78 -21.70
N VAL A 234 13.22 -10.84 -22.01
CA VAL A 234 13.77 -11.63 -23.09
C VAL A 234 14.37 -12.94 -22.57
N ILE A 235 14.08 -14.03 -23.28
CA ILE A 235 14.68 -15.35 -23.02
C ILE A 235 16.09 -15.38 -23.63
N GLY A 236 17.04 -16.00 -22.92
CA GLY A 236 18.39 -16.23 -23.43
C GLY A 236 19.27 -14.98 -23.43
N ALA A 237 19.02 -14.05 -22.54
CA ALA A 237 19.86 -12.87 -22.35
C ALA A 237 21.30 -13.25 -22.00
N ILE A 238 22.24 -12.51 -22.55
CA ILE A 238 23.67 -12.83 -22.51
C ILE A 238 24.49 -11.93 -21.60
N SER A 239 23.87 -10.90 -21.02
CA SER A 239 24.58 -9.87 -20.28
C SER A 239 23.69 -9.18 -19.27
N SER A 240 24.27 -8.66 -18.18
CA SER A 240 23.58 -7.73 -17.27
C SER A 240 23.09 -6.44 -17.95
N ALA A 241 23.63 -6.10 -19.12
CA ALA A 241 23.15 -4.96 -19.92
C ALA A 241 21.78 -5.21 -20.55
N ASP A 242 21.33 -6.46 -20.66
CA ASP A 242 19.99 -6.82 -21.12
C ASP A 242 18.92 -6.60 -20.03
N CYS A 243 19.34 -6.38 -18.77
CA CYS A 243 18.47 -5.99 -17.69
C CYS A 243 18.11 -4.51 -17.82
N LEU A 244 16.86 -4.23 -18.18
CA LEU A 244 16.35 -2.88 -18.38
C LEU A 244 15.98 -2.25 -17.04
N ALA A 245 16.34 -1.01 -16.82
CA ALA A 245 15.90 -0.28 -15.64
C ALA A 245 14.38 -0.06 -15.71
N ALA A 246 13.67 -0.21 -14.60
CA ALA A 246 12.26 0.18 -14.52
C ALA A 246 12.09 1.62 -15.00
N ASP A 247 11.12 1.89 -15.84
CA ASP A 247 10.81 3.23 -16.32
C ASP A 247 10.28 4.12 -15.19
N ALA A 248 10.42 5.42 -15.34
CA ALA A 248 9.73 6.35 -14.46
C ALA A 248 8.21 6.05 -14.46
N GLY A 249 7.59 6.04 -13.29
CA GLY A 249 6.21 5.60 -13.08
C GLY A 249 6.07 4.11 -12.74
N ASN A 250 7.16 3.34 -12.85
CA ASN A 250 7.16 1.91 -12.54
C ASN A 250 8.28 1.57 -11.55
N TYR A 251 8.21 0.38 -11.01
CA TYR A 251 9.23 -0.16 -10.10
C TYR A 251 9.40 -1.66 -10.32
N VAL A 252 10.51 -2.18 -9.84
CA VAL A 252 10.80 -3.62 -9.78
C VAL A 252 11.33 -3.94 -8.39
N GLU A 253 10.50 -4.52 -7.55
CA GLU A 253 10.81 -4.78 -6.14
C GLU A 253 11.89 -5.85 -5.96
N SER A 254 11.80 -6.92 -6.73
CA SER A 254 12.62 -8.12 -6.54
C SER A 254 13.58 -8.35 -7.70
N SER A 255 14.75 -8.93 -7.41
CA SER A 255 15.61 -9.47 -8.44
C SER A 255 14.95 -10.61 -9.21
N GLY A 256 15.43 -10.88 -10.43
CA GLY A 256 14.89 -11.93 -11.28
C GLY A 256 13.54 -11.63 -11.91
N SER A 257 13.11 -10.38 -11.94
CA SER A 257 11.82 -9.99 -12.50
C SER A 257 11.86 -9.93 -14.03
N SER A 258 10.81 -10.46 -14.67
CA SER A 258 10.63 -10.41 -16.13
C SER A 258 9.91 -9.17 -16.63
N GLU A 259 9.27 -8.40 -15.73
CA GLU A 259 8.46 -7.22 -16.05
C GLU A 259 8.57 -6.18 -14.94
N GLN A 260 8.22 -4.94 -15.27
CA GLN A 260 8.10 -3.85 -14.31
C GLN A 260 6.65 -3.69 -13.85
N THR A 261 6.45 -3.23 -12.63
CA THR A 261 5.13 -2.99 -12.03
C THR A 261 4.83 -1.49 -12.03
N PRO A 262 3.69 -1.04 -12.58
CA PRO A 262 3.31 0.36 -12.49
C PRO A 262 2.97 0.77 -11.06
N CYS A 263 3.31 2.00 -10.69
CA CYS A 263 2.88 2.58 -9.44
C CYS A 263 1.35 2.62 -9.35
N ASP A 264 0.80 2.29 -8.19
CA ASP A 264 -0.62 2.35 -7.91
C ASP A 264 -1.13 3.80 -7.79
N LEU A 265 -2.45 3.96 -7.80
CA LEU A 265 -3.10 5.24 -7.51
C LEU A 265 -2.60 5.81 -6.19
N GLY A 266 -2.40 7.11 -6.15
CA GLY A 266 -1.85 7.80 -4.97
C GLY A 266 -0.33 7.72 -4.86
N THR A 267 0.34 6.92 -5.70
CA THR A 267 1.79 6.76 -5.70
C THR A 267 2.42 7.10 -7.05
N TYR A 268 3.68 7.45 -7.03
CA TYR A 268 4.41 7.84 -8.24
C TYR A 268 5.89 7.48 -8.12
N GLN A 269 6.58 7.44 -9.25
CA GLN A 269 8.04 7.30 -9.26
C GLN A 269 8.69 8.18 -10.34
N PRO A 270 9.39 9.25 -9.96
CA PRO A 270 10.00 10.17 -10.93
C PRO A 270 11.27 9.62 -11.60
N ASN A 271 11.93 8.66 -10.98
CA ASN A 271 13.21 8.14 -11.43
C ASN A 271 13.07 6.71 -11.97
N SER A 272 13.88 6.39 -12.96
CA SER A 272 14.02 5.02 -13.45
C SER A 272 14.83 4.14 -12.48
N GLY A 273 14.70 2.82 -12.61
CA GLY A 273 15.49 1.85 -11.87
C GLY A 273 15.15 1.74 -10.39
N GLN A 274 13.93 2.05 -10.00
CA GLN A 274 13.53 2.05 -8.59
C GLN A 274 12.82 0.77 -8.18
N ILE A 275 12.89 0.48 -6.89
CA ILE A 275 12.36 -0.74 -6.28
C ILE A 275 11.03 -0.55 -5.56
N PHE A 276 10.53 0.67 -5.44
CA PHE A 276 9.23 1.03 -4.85
C PHE A 276 8.74 2.38 -5.39
N CYS A 277 7.47 2.64 -5.21
CA CYS A 277 6.86 3.93 -5.52
C CYS A 277 6.78 4.82 -4.28
N LEU A 278 6.79 6.13 -4.51
CA LEU A 278 6.64 7.17 -3.49
C LEU A 278 5.17 7.55 -3.35
N GLU A 279 4.69 7.74 -2.15
CA GLU A 279 3.36 8.30 -1.92
C GLU A 279 3.31 9.79 -2.30
N SER A 280 2.19 10.23 -2.88
CA SER A 280 1.89 11.66 -3.04
C SER A 280 1.86 12.31 -1.66
N SER A 281 2.41 13.51 -1.54
CA SER A 281 2.37 14.28 -0.28
C SER A 281 1.00 14.95 -0.10
N SER A 282 0.69 15.34 1.13
CA SER A 282 -0.50 16.18 1.41
C SER A 282 -0.54 17.41 0.49
N GLY A 283 -1.71 17.78 0.02
CA GLY A 283 -1.91 18.83 -0.98
C GLY A 283 -1.72 18.38 -2.42
N THR A 284 -1.30 17.12 -2.64
CA THR A 284 -1.11 16.53 -3.97
C THR A 284 -1.81 15.19 -4.10
N TYR A 285 -2.00 14.72 -5.33
CA TYR A 285 -2.64 13.45 -5.62
C TYR A 285 -2.05 12.81 -6.88
N VAL A 286 -2.32 11.51 -7.05
CA VAL A 286 -1.95 10.77 -8.27
C VAL A 286 -3.15 9.95 -8.72
N SER A 287 -3.79 10.37 -9.81
CA SER A 287 -5.05 9.77 -10.30
C SER A 287 -4.87 8.64 -11.31
N ASN A 288 -3.65 8.38 -11.76
CA ASN A 288 -3.36 7.35 -12.76
C ASN A 288 -2.27 6.41 -12.26
N THR A 289 -2.43 5.13 -12.54
CA THR A 289 -1.35 4.16 -12.32
C THR A 289 -0.18 4.45 -13.26
N GLY A 290 1.02 4.08 -12.85
CA GLY A 290 2.22 4.30 -13.66
C GLY A 290 2.64 5.76 -13.79
N SER A 291 2.25 6.61 -12.86
CA SER A 291 2.60 8.03 -12.88
C SER A 291 4.02 8.29 -12.43
N SER A 292 4.72 9.17 -13.16
CA SER A 292 6.06 9.64 -12.80
C SER A 292 6.06 10.94 -12.01
N SER A 293 4.90 11.57 -11.77
CA SER A 293 4.77 12.83 -11.07
C SER A 293 3.45 12.92 -10.33
N VAL A 294 3.38 13.84 -9.39
CA VAL A 294 2.16 14.20 -8.67
C VAL A 294 1.43 15.34 -9.37
N SER A 295 0.13 15.45 -9.13
CA SER A 295 -0.69 16.61 -9.47
C SER A 295 -1.02 17.38 -8.20
N ASP A 296 -1.00 18.71 -8.28
CA ASP A 296 -1.38 19.58 -7.17
C ASP A 296 -2.90 19.69 -7.06
N CYS A 297 -3.45 19.75 -5.85
CA CYS A 297 -4.82 20.13 -5.64
C CYS A 297 -5.05 21.55 -6.16
N SER A 298 -6.13 21.76 -6.91
CA SER A 298 -6.53 23.07 -7.42
C SER A 298 -7.13 23.93 -6.29
N GLU A 299 -7.24 25.21 -6.53
CA GLU A 299 -8.02 26.09 -5.67
C GLU A 299 -9.44 25.53 -5.45
N GLY A 300 -9.98 25.68 -4.28
CA GLY A 300 -11.27 25.09 -3.87
C GLY A 300 -11.17 23.65 -3.39
N THR A 301 -10.01 22.99 -3.60
CA THR A 301 -9.80 21.58 -3.20
C THR A 301 -8.57 21.45 -2.31
N TYR A 302 -8.54 20.42 -1.47
CA TYR A 302 -7.42 20.14 -0.58
C TYR A 302 -7.22 18.65 -0.39
N GLN A 303 -6.03 18.25 0.09
CA GLN A 303 -5.78 16.86 0.48
C GLN A 303 -4.94 16.79 1.75
N PRO A 304 -5.50 16.39 2.89
CA PRO A 304 -4.78 16.33 4.15
C PRO A 304 -3.83 15.12 4.27
N ASN A 305 -4.09 14.06 3.53
CA ASN A 305 -3.38 12.80 3.65
C ASN A 305 -2.41 12.58 2.47
N SER A 306 -1.34 11.85 2.72
CA SER A 306 -0.47 11.32 1.66
C SER A 306 -1.11 10.12 0.95
N GLY A 307 -0.58 9.75 -0.22
CA GLY A 307 -0.97 8.54 -0.92
C GLY A 307 -2.38 8.57 -1.52
N GLN A 308 -2.92 9.73 -1.84
CA GLN A 308 -4.28 9.86 -2.32
C GLN A 308 -4.37 10.00 -3.84
N SER A 309 -5.46 9.48 -4.41
CA SER A 309 -5.72 9.49 -5.85
C SER A 309 -6.52 10.69 -6.34
N GLU A 310 -7.08 11.49 -5.44
CA GLU A 310 -7.91 12.67 -5.75
C GLU A 310 -7.84 13.69 -4.62
N CYS A 311 -8.21 14.92 -4.93
CA CYS A 311 -8.38 15.97 -3.93
C CYS A 311 -9.84 16.04 -3.47
N ILE A 312 -10.06 16.57 -2.28
CA ILE A 312 -11.35 16.73 -1.64
C ILE A 312 -11.80 18.18 -1.82
N ASP A 313 -13.03 18.41 -2.25
CA ASP A 313 -13.63 19.74 -2.26
C ASP A 313 -13.69 20.31 -0.84
N THR A 314 -13.44 21.62 -0.69
CA THR A 314 -13.66 22.28 0.60
C THR A 314 -15.12 22.11 1.02
N SER A 315 -15.35 21.88 2.30
CA SER A 315 -16.70 21.75 2.86
C SER A 315 -17.42 23.10 2.89
N PRO A 316 -18.76 23.13 2.83
CA PRO A 316 -19.51 24.36 3.12
C PRO A 316 -19.04 24.98 4.45
N GLY A 317 -18.89 26.29 4.48
CA GLY A 317 -18.30 27.03 5.60
C GLY A 317 -16.78 27.20 5.51
N TYR A 318 -16.14 26.58 4.53
CA TYR A 318 -14.69 26.60 4.34
C TYR A 318 -14.32 26.99 2.90
N PHE A 319 -13.09 27.40 2.71
CA PHE A 319 -12.51 27.73 1.41
C PHE A 319 -11.02 27.39 1.34
N THR A 320 -10.48 27.36 0.15
CA THR A 320 -9.04 27.43 -0.08
C THR A 320 -8.74 28.16 -1.39
N SER A 321 -7.95 29.21 -1.32
CA SER A 321 -7.52 30.01 -2.47
C SER A 321 -6.12 29.65 -2.97
N SER A 322 -5.53 28.62 -2.40
CA SER A 322 -4.17 28.19 -2.75
C SER A 322 -4.21 26.84 -3.43
N VAL A 323 -3.45 26.71 -4.49
CA VAL A 323 -3.12 25.39 -5.06
C VAL A 323 -2.28 24.60 -4.06
N ARG A 324 -2.34 23.27 -4.13
CA ARG A 324 -1.58 22.37 -3.26
C ARG A 324 -1.94 22.49 -1.77
N ALA A 325 -3.19 22.85 -1.48
CA ALA A 325 -3.64 22.97 -0.10
C ALA A 325 -3.73 21.60 0.58
N SER A 326 -3.17 21.52 1.79
CA SER A 326 -3.31 20.33 2.66
C SER A 326 -4.43 20.46 3.67
N VAL A 327 -4.98 21.66 3.84
CA VAL A 327 -6.07 21.98 4.78
C VAL A 327 -7.02 23.00 4.18
N GLN A 328 -8.28 22.94 4.55
CA GLN A 328 -9.26 23.96 4.23
C GLN A 328 -9.29 25.03 5.32
N THR A 329 -9.59 26.29 4.97
CA THR A 329 -9.66 27.43 5.87
C THR A 329 -11.10 27.75 6.18
N PRO A 330 -11.52 27.90 7.46
CA PRO A 330 -12.87 28.30 7.80
C PRO A 330 -13.14 29.74 7.38
N CYS A 331 -14.34 30.05 6.92
CA CYS A 331 -14.81 31.42 6.77
C CYS A 331 -14.82 32.10 8.14
N LEU A 332 -14.26 33.28 8.24
CA LEU A 332 -14.25 34.04 9.47
C LEU A 332 -15.67 34.50 9.86
N ALA A 333 -15.90 34.77 11.12
CA ALA A 333 -17.13 35.39 11.59
C ALA A 333 -17.43 36.65 10.75
N GLY A 334 -18.70 36.86 10.40
CA GLY A 334 -19.14 37.88 9.45
C GLY A 334 -19.14 37.43 7.98
N SER A 335 -18.64 36.21 7.72
CA SER A 335 -18.64 35.61 6.39
C SER A 335 -19.07 34.15 6.43
N TYR A 336 -19.55 33.62 5.31
CA TYR A 336 -20.06 32.25 5.18
C TYR A 336 -19.77 31.70 3.80
N GLN A 337 -19.92 30.38 3.62
CA GLN A 337 -19.81 29.75 2.30
C GLN A 337 -20.81 28.59 2.17
N PRO A 338 -21.86 28.70 1.35
CA PRO A 338 -22.86 27.63 1.19
C PRO A 338 -22.37 26.46 0.35
N ASP A 339 -21.44 26.71 -0.59
CA ASP A 339 -21.04 25.73 -1.60
C ASP A 339 -19.71 25.07 -1.24
N ALA A 340 -19.64 23.77 -1.53
CA ALA A 340 -18.39 23.03 -1.49
C ALA A 340 -17.46 23.46 -2.65
N GLY A 341 -16.17 23.20 -2.53
CA GLY A 341 -15.21 23.51 -3.59
C GLY A 341 -14.94 25.00 -3.78
N SER A 342 -15.18 25.80 -2.76
CA SER A 342 -15.10 27.25 -2.87
C SER A 342 -13.71 27.81 -2.61
N ILE A 343 -13.37 28.91 -3.30
CA ILE A 343 -12.07 29.58 -3.22
C ILE A 343 -12.08 30.81 -2.31
N THR A 344 -13.27 31.31 -1.96
CA THR A 344 -13.45 32.51 -1.12
C THR A 344 -14.71 32.36 -0.29
N CYS A 345 -14.85 33.16 0.75
CA CYS A 345 -16.07 33.28 1.52
C CYS A 345 -16.93 34.46 1.04
N LEU A 346 -18.25 34.34 1.16
CA LEU A 346 -19.21 35.39 0.96
C LEU A 346 -19.37 36.19 2.25
N GLN A 347 -19.54 37.50 2.14
CA GLN A 347 -19.80 38.36 3.30
C GLN A 347 -21.28 38.27 3.66
N ALA A 348 -21.58 38.31 4.96
CA ALA A 348 -22.98 38.44 5.40
C ALA A 348 -23.58 39.75 4.86
N ASP A 349 -24.79 39.69 4.33
CA ASP A 349 -25.52 40.84 3.84
C ASP A 349 -25.98 41.73 4.97
N ALA A 350 -26.30 43.01 4.67
CA ALA A 350 -27.01 43.85 5.59
C ALA A 350 -28.35 43.20 5.95
N GLY A 351 -28.79 43.26 7.20
CA GLY A 351 -29.96 42.56 7.73
C GLY A 351 -29.69 41.14 8.22
N TYR A 352 -28.45 40.67 8.03
CA TYR A 352 -27.97 39.32 8.46
C TYR A 352 -26.68 39.45 9.28
N HIS A 353 -26.34 38.35 9.94
CA HIS A 353 -25.10 38.24 10.70
C HIS A 353 -24.57 36.80 10.64
N VAL A 354 -23.27 36.64 10.89
CA VAL A 354 -22.60 35.32 11.03
C VAL A 354 -21.72 35.37 12.29
N PRO A 355 -22.19 34.77 13.40
CA PRO A 355 -21.59 35.00 14.72
C PRO A 355 -20.26 34.27 14.93
N ILE A 356 -20.00 33.14 14.25
CA ILE A 356 -18.82 32.31 14.43
C ILE A 356 -18.24 31.91 13.09
N GLU A 357 -16.98 31.50 13.08
CA GLU A 357 -16.29 30.98 11.91
C GLU A 357 -16.87 29.63 11.42
N GLY A 358 -16.61 29.29 10.16
CA GLY A 358 -16.98 27.99 9.57
C GLY A 358 -18.46 27.85 9.25
N GLN A 359 -19.22 28.91 9.17
CA GLN A 359 -20.65 28.86 8.85
C GLN A 359 -20.89 28.72 7.35
N ASN A 360 -21.84 27.86 7.01
CA ASN A 360 -22.27 27.65 5.62
C ASN A 360 -23.45 28.56 5.20
N MET A 361 -24.00 29.34 6.12
CA MET A 361 -25.12 30.26 5.85
C MET A 361 -25.05 31.46 6.78
N GLN A 362 -25.62 32.59 6.33
CA GLN A 362 -25.86 33.74 7.16
C GLN A 362 -27.19 33.59 7.91
N THR A 363 -27.30 34.20 9.08
CA THR A 363 -28.50 34.22 9.92
C THR A 363 -29.17 35.55 9.81
N ILE A 364 -30.49 35.58 9.53
CA ILE A 364 -31.30 36.80 9.47
C ILE A 364 -31.44 37.42 10.85
N CYS A 365 -31.34 38.74 10.95
CA CYS A 365 -31.60 39.45 12.19
C CYS A 365 -33.09 39.29 12.55
N PRO A 366 -33.43 38.84 13.76
CA PRO A 366 -34.81 38.68 14.17
C PRO A 366 -35.48 40.04 14.33
N ALA A 367 -36.83 40.05 14.29
CA ALA A 367 -37.59 41.23 14.53
C ALA A 367 -37.23 41.89 15.89
N GLY A 368 -37.14 43.21 15.94
CA GLY A 368 -36.60 43.97 17.07
C GLY A 368 -35.08 44.20 16.98
N GLN A 369 -34.42 43.57 16.00
CA GLN A 369 -32.98 43.77 15.73
C GLN A 369 -32.78 44.12 14.26
N TYR A 370 -31.70 44.79 13.98
CA TYR A 370 -31.32 45.20 12.63
C TYR A 370 -29.79 45.17 12.42
N GLN A 371 -29.36 45.14 11.17
CA GLN A 371 -27.93 45.26 10.88
C GLN A 371 -27.70 46.07 9.60
N PRO A 372 -27.13 47.31 9.73
CA PRO A 372 -26.90 48.18 8.58
C PRO A 372 -25.67 47.80 7.74
N GLN A 373 -24.70 47.10 8.35
CA GLN A 373 -23.41 46.80 7.70
C GLN A 373 -23.30 45.36 7.26
N PRO A 374 -22.74 45.11 6.10
CA PRO A 374 -22.37 43.74 5.71
C PRO A 374 -21.22 43.23 6.59
N SER A 375 -20.95 41.92 6.50
CA SER A 375 -19.89 41.24 7.25
C SER A 375 -20.03 41.32 8.77
N SER A 376 -21.24 41.44 9.27
CA SER A 376 -21.48 41.62 10.71
C SER A 376 -21.55 40.27 11.42
N THR A 377 -21.11 40.29 12.69
CA THR A 377 -21.11 39.11 13.56
C THR A 377 -22.27 39.04 14.51
N GLU A 378 -23.00 40.19 14.67
CA GLU A 378 -24.17 40.29 15.56
C GLU A 378 -25.18 41.29 15.00
N CYS A 379 -26.40 41.20 15.44
CA CYS A 379 -27.44 42.19 15.13
C CYS A 379 -27.51 43.24 16.24
N LEU A 380 -27.81 44.47 15.86
CA LEU A 380 -28.02 45.59 16.76
C LEU A 380 -29.48 45.59 17.24
N ILE A 381 -29.72 45.89 18.52
CA ILE A 381 -31.04 45.98 19.12
C ILE A 381 -31.60 47.36 18.85
N THR A 382 -32.91 47.48 18.45
CA THR A 382 -33.58 48.77 18.32
C THR A 382 -33.70 49.50 19.67
N ASN A 383 -33.58 50.83 19.66
CA ASN A 383 -33.76 51.65 20.86
C ASN A 383 -35.27 51.80 21.18
N PRO A 384 -35.62 52.24 22.39
CA PRO A 384 -36.95 52.70 22.67
C PRO A 384 -37.39 53.76 21.68
N GLY A 385 -38.66 53.79 21.31
CA GLY A 385 -39.21 54.69 20.28
C GLY A 385 -39.05 54.19 18.85
N GLU A 386 -38.34 53.01 18.67
CA GLU A 386 -38.09 52.42 17.38
C GLU A 386 -38.50 50.95 17.38
N TYR A 387 -38.68 50.39 16.18
CA TYR A 387 -38.92 48.97 15.96
C TYR A 387 -38.24 48.48 14.68
N SER A 388 -38.07 47.20 14.52
CA SER A 388 -37.61 46.63 13.28
C SER A 388 -38.30 45.30 12.96
N SER A 389 -38.49 45.02 11.68
CA SER A 389 -38.94 43.72 11.17
C SER A 389 -37.72 42.79 11.05
N GLU A 390 -37.99 41.50 10.89
CA GLU A 390 -36.96 40.52 10.55
C GLU A 390 -36.20 40.94 9.29
N GLY A 391 -34.88 40.83 9.33
CA GLY A 391 -34.00 41.18 8.21
C GLY A 391 -33.84 42.69 7.94
N SER A 392 -34.26 43.53 8.87
CA SER A 392 -34.14 44.99 8.71
C SER A 392 -32.69 45.45 8.68
N THR A 393 -32.39 46.40 7.81
CA THR A 393 -31.09 47.07 7.72
C THR A 393 -31.00 48.36 8.55
N SER A 394 -32.18 48.87 9.02
CA SER A 394 -32.29 50.04 9.87
C SER A 394 -33.53 49.97 10.74
N PRO A 395 -33.54 50.59 11.91
CA PRO A 395 -34.76 50.71 12.71
C PRO A 395 -35.75 51.66 12.07
N SER A 396 -37.01 51.45 12.31
CA SER A 396 -38.12 52.34 11.93
C SER A 396 -38.64 53.07 13.17
N PRO A 397 -38.85 54.43 13.13
CA PRO A 397 -39.39 55.16 14.26
C PRO A 397 -40.87 54.88 14.44
N CYS A 398 -41.36 54.87 15.66
CA CYS A 398 -42.77 54.92 15.97
C CYS A 398 -43.37 56.22 15.47
N LEU A 399 -44.45 56.14 14.71
CA LEU A 399 -45.16 57.30 14.21
C LEU A 399 -46.01 57.94 15.33
N ALA A 400 -46.33 59.22 15.19
CA ALA A 400 -47.26 59.87 16.08
C ALA A 400 -48.58 59.08 16.22
N GLY A 401 -49.07 58.94 17.43
CA GLY A 401 -50.15 58.05 17.81
C GLY A 401 -49.69 56.71 18.36
N SER A 402 -48.39 56.39 18.26
CA SER A 402 -47.83 55.19 18.81
C SER A 402 -46.53 55.46 19.54
N TYR A 403 -46.13 54.54 20.39
CA TYR A 403 -44.90 54.63 21.19
C TYR A 403 -44.27 53.26 21.40
N GLN A 404 -43.02 53.23 21.85
CA GLN A 404 -42.39 51.98 22.29
C GLN A 404 -41.44 52.27 23.46
N SER A 405 -41.75 51.74 24.61
CA SER A 405 -40.98 51.94 25.83
C SER A 405 -39.75 51.06 25.93
N ASP A 406 -39.76 49.91 25.29
CA ASP A 406 -38.74 48.87 25.39
C ASP A 406 -37.88 48.81 24.13
N SER A 407 -36.60 48.47 24.32
CA SER A 407 -35.68 48.15 23.21
C SER A 407 -36.01 46.77 22.62
N GLY A 408 -35.59 46.52 21.39
CA GLY A 408 -35.67 45.21 20.76
C GLY A 408 -37.06 44.78 20.35
N GLN A 409 -37.94 45.71 20.02
CA GLN A 409 -39.32 45.42 19.69
C GLN A 409 -39.58 45.36 18.19
N SER A 410 -40.52 44.51 17.81
CA SER A 410 -40.90 44.28 16.41
C SER A 410 -41.99 45.22 15.90
N GLY A 411 -42.54 46.08 16.74
CA GLY A 411 -43.59 47.04 16.42
C GLY A 411 -43.81 48.04 17.51
N CYS A 412 -44.56 49.11 17.21
CA CYS A 412 -44.95 50.13 18.16
C CYS A 412 -46.32 49.80 18.79
N VAL A 413 -46.53 50.23 20.01
CA VAL A 413 -47.77 50.12 20.74
C VAL A 413 -48.60 51.38 20.45
N LEU A 414 -49.84 51.27 20.07
CA LEU A 414 -50.75 52.40 19.89
C LEU A 414 -51.01 53.05 21.23
N ALA A 415 -51.06 54.38 21.28
CA ALA A 415 -51.52 55.11 22.46
C ALA A 415 -52.89 54.64 22.81
N ASP A 416 -53.14 54.40 24.10
CA ASP A 416 -54.48 53.95 24.61
C ASP A 416 -55.52 55.07 24.51
N ALA A 417 -56.77 54.72 24.55
CA ALA A 417 -57.87 55.71 24.73
C ALA A 417 -57.58 56.47 26.04
N GLY A 418 -57.77 57.80 26.01
CA GLY A 418 -57.42 58.69 27.10
C GLY A 418 -55.98 59.23 27.06
N TYR A 419 -55.17 58.67 26.11
CA TYR A 419 -53.80 59.04 25.93
C TYR A 419 -53.49 59.38 24.46
N TYR A 420 -52.38 60.02 24.24
CA TYR A 420 -51.86 60.34 22.92
C TYR A 420 -50.32 60.27 22.89
N SER A 421 -49.75 60.18 21.70
CA SER A 421 -48.33 60.30 21.46
C SER A 421 -48.12 61.29 20.32
N SER A 422 -47.64 62.46 20.58
CA SER A 422 -47.53 63.52 19.58
C SER A 422 -46.32 63.48 18.69
N GLU A 423 -45.22 62.86 19.18
CA GLU A 423 -43.92 62.89 18.50
C GLU A 423 -43.58 61.56 17.83
N ILE A 424 -42.76 61.64 16.80
CA ILE A 424 -42.15 60.46 16.19
C ILE A 424 -41.08 59.94 17.16
N SER A 425 -40.92 58.62 17.24
CA SER A 425 -39.99 57.92 18.17
C SER A 425 -40.35 58.15 19.66
N SER A 426 -41.62 58.34 19.96
CA SER A 426 -42.06 58.42 21.36
C SER A 426 -41.78 57.13 22.10
N ILE A 427 -41.31 57.28 23.34
CA ILE A 427 -41.03 56.14 24.24
C ILE A 427 -42.15 55.87 25.22
N GLU A 428 -43.12 56.83 25.36
CA GLU A 428 -44.24 56.73 26.25
C GLU A 428 -45.45 57.46 25.67
N GLN A 429 -46.64 57.13 26.14
CA GLN A 429 -47.89 57.89 25.87
C GLN A 429 -48.10 58.95 26.92
N THR A 430 -48.74 60.05 26.51
CA THR A 430 -49.09 61.15 27.39
C THR A 430 -50.56 61.14 27.65
N SER A 431 -51.03 61.28 28.92
CA SER A 431 -52.46 61.32 29.27
C SER A 431 -53.03 62.66 28.85
N CYS A 432 -54.30 62.64 28.34
CA CYS A 432 -55.08 63.81 28.14
C CYS A 432 -55.26 64.53 29.48
N GLN A 433 -55.11 65.86 29.46
CA GLN A 433 -55.30 66.68 30.65
C GLN A 433 -56.80 67.01 30.87
N PRO A 434 -57.17 67.38 32.08
CA PRO A 434 -58.58 67.86 32.31
C PRO A 434 -58.98 68.94 31.31
N GLY A 435 -60.14 68.86 30.77
CA GLY A 435 -60.63 69.67 29.66
C GLY A 435 -60.50 69.04 28.29
N GLU A 436 -59.76 67.89 28.22
CA GLU A 436 -59.50 67.14 26.98
C GLU A 436 -59.79 65.63 27.20
N TYR A 437 -60.14 64.94 26.14
CA TYR A 437 -60.33 63.50 26.13
C TYR A 437 -59.85 62.87 24.82
N GLN A 438 -59.72 61.58 24.81
CA GLN A 438 -59.48 60.82 23.57
C GLN A 438 -60.22 59.47 23.61
N SER A 439 -61.17 59.31 22.76
CA SER A 439 -61.96 58.08 22.71
C SER A 439 -61.40 56.95 21.91
N LEU A 440 -60.42 57.25 21.04
CA LEU A 440 -59.78 56.25 20.12
C LEU A 440 -58.34 56.01 20.52
N THR A 441 -57.91 54.80 20.29
CA THR A 441 -56.49 54.41 20.41
C THR A 441 -55.70 54.94 19.23
N GLY A 442 -54.39 55.08 19.37
CA GLY A 442 -53.49 55.44 18.28
C GLY A 442 -53.58 56.90 17.85
N GLN A 443 -53.86 57.77 18.72
CA GLN A 443 -54.06 59.21 18.43
C GLN A 443 -52.82 60.04 18.80
N SER A 444 -52.54 61.07 18.02
CA SER A 444 -51.42 61.98 18.23
C SER A 444 -51.76 63.22 19.03
N SER A 445 -53.02 63.40 19.39
CA SER A 445 -53.51 64.54 20.20
C SER A 445 -54.79 64.21 20.92
N CYS A 446 -55.08 64.91 21.97
CA CYS A 446 -56.37 64.86 22.63
C CYS A 446 -57.41 65.79 21.94
N ILE A 447 -58.62 65.50 22.15
CA ILE A 447 -59.82 66.28 21.67
C ILE A 447 -60.25 67.16 22.82
N SER A 448 -60.40 68.46 22.59
CA SER A 448 -60.93 69.37 23.55
C SER A 448 -62.45 69.12 23.83
N ALA A 449 -62.84 69.10 25.10
CA ALA A 449 -64.25 68.99 25.46
C ALA A 449 -65.06 70.07 24.73
N ALA A 450 -66.18 69.68 24.14
CA ALA A 450 -67.04 70.57 23.39
C ALA A 450 -67.83 71.51 24.32
N ARG A 451 -68.31 72.55 23.77
CA ARG A 451 -69.25 73.44 24.54
C ARG A 451 -70.43 72.64 25.01
N GLY A 452 -70.83 72.85 26.24
CA GLY A 452 -71.90 72.09 26.91
C GLY A 452 -71.39 70.83 27.63
N HIS A 453 -70.11 70.54 27.50
CA HIS A 453 -69.47 69.36 28.09
C HIS A 453 -68.19 69.80 28.87
N TYR A 454 -67.76 68.90 29.72
CA TYR A 454 -66.54 69.09 30.49
C TYR A 454 -65.81 67.76 30.66
N VAL A 455 -64.54 67.83 31.03
CA VAL A 455 -63.72 66.71 31.42
C VAL A 455 -62.96 67.10 32.67
N ASP A 456 -63.22 66.42 33.77
CA ASP A 456 -62.65 66.77 35.08
C ASP A 456 -61.43 65.94 35.47
N SER A 457 -61.11 64.87 34.73
CA SER A 457 -60.07 63.89 35.04
C SER A 457 -59.05 63.75 33.92
N THR A 458 -57.84 63.39 34.30
CA THR A 458 -56.79 63.00 33.34
C THR A 458 -57.12 61.65 32.70
N ALA A 459 -56.65 61.44 31.50
CA ALA A 459 -56.82 60.23 30.73
C ALA A 459 -58.27 59.85 30.46
N ALA A 460 -59.14 60.85 30.33
CA ALA A 460 -60.55 60.66 30.02
C ALA A 460 -60.73 60.13 28.58
N THR A 461 -61.65 59.19 28.42
CA THR A 461 -61.96 58.58 27.12
C THR A 461 -63.21 59.20 26.47
N GLU A 462 -63.98 60.04 27.23
CA GLU A 462 -65.19 60.72 26.75
C GLU A 462 -65.38 62.03 27.49
N GLU A 463 -66.10 62.94 26.91
CA GLU A 463 -66.52 64.17 27.55
C GLU A 463 -67.89 63.97 28.29
N ILE A 464 -68.06 64.64 29.37
CA ILE A 464 -69.25 64.55 30.22
C ILE A 464 -70.18 65.72 29.88
N PRO A 465 -71.47 65.52 29.51
CA PRO A 465 -72.34 66.59 29.27
C PRO A 465 -72.74 67.28 30.61
N CYS A 466 -72.77 68.62 30.64
CA CYS A 466 -73.25 69.33 31.77
C CYS A 466 -74.69 68.90 32.11
N ASP A 467 -74.94 68.62 33.37
CA ASP A 467 -76.32 68.28 33.85
C ASP A 467 -77.29 69.43 33.70
N VAL A 468 -78.55 69.11 33.74
CA VAL A 468 -79.58 70.12 33.75
C VAL A 468 -79.40 71.14 34.90
N GLY A 469 -79.56 72.42 34.64
CA GLY A 469 -79.26 73.50 35.58
C GLY A 469 -77.84 74.03 35.47
N SER A 470 -76.97 73.33 34.64
CA SER A 470 -75.66 73.78 34.40
C SER A 470 -75.30 73.84 32.90
N TYR A 471 -74.38 74.61 32.49
CA TYR A 471 -73.97 74.82 31.10
C TYR A 471 -72.47 75.11 31.02
N GLN A 472 -71.93 74.95 29.80
CA GLN A 472 -70.49 75.31 29.59
C GLN A 472 -70.33 76.03 28.26
N PRO A 473 -70.06 77.35 28.26
CA PRO A 473 -69.92 78.14 27.03
C PRO A 473 -68.57 78.00 26.35
N PHE A 474 -67.55 77.46 27.06
CA PHE A 474 -66.15 77.35 26.57
C PHE A 474 -65.85 75.90 26.26
N MET A 475 -65.01 75.72 25.32
CA MET A 475 -64.35 74.41 25.04
C MET A 475 -63.25 74.18 26.09
N SER A 476 -62.79 72.90 26.16
CA SER A 476 -61.70 72.47 27.07
C SER A 476 -61.97 72.79 28.55
N SER A 477 -63.23 72.72 28.96
CA SER A 477 -63.63 73.04 30.34
C SER A 477 -63.54 71.81 31.25
N THR A 478 -63.20 72.07 32.53
CA THR A 478 -62.99 71.01 33.54
C THR A 478 -64.24 70.87 34.46
N GLU A 479 -65.20 71.80 34.38
CA GLU A 479 -66.35 71.83 35.19
C GLU A 479 -67.46 72.57 34.46
N CYS A 480 -68.69 72.40 34.86
CA CYS A 480 -69.81 73.14 34.34
C CYS A 480 -70.15 74.34 35.23
N MET A 481 -70.56 75.41 34.62
CA MET A 481 -71.05 76.61 35.29
C MET A 481 -72.54 76.46 35.63
N LEU A 482 -72.93 76.74 36.82
CA LEU A 482 -74.36 76.77 37.21
C LEU A 482 -75.10 77.90 36.49
N ALA A 483 -76.29 77.61 36.05
CA ALA A 483 -77.20 78.70 35.57
C ALA A 483 -77.27 79.79 36.59
N SER A 484 -77.08 81.05 36.17
CA SER A 484 -77.16 82.20 37.05
C SER A 484 -78.59 82.53 37.39
N THR A 485 -78.87 83.34 38.41
CA THR A 485 -80.20 83.77 38.79
C THR A 485 -80.94 84.40 37.61
N ASN A 486 -82.23 84.09 37.49
CA ASN A 486 -83.10 84.46 36.38
C ASN A 486 -82.77 83.80 35.03
N ASN A 487 -81.93 82.70 35.08
CA ASN A 487 -81.69 81.84 33.94
C ASN A 487 -81.87 80.38 34.34
N PHE A 488 -82.05 79.52 33.37
CA PHE A 488 -82.20 78.06 33.55
C PHE A 488 -81.54 77.31 32.42
N VAL A 489 -81.30 76.04 32.66
CA VAL A 489 -80.80 75.09 31.65
C VAL A 489 -81.64 73.82 31.74
N SER A 490 -82.45 73.60 30.75
CA SER A 490 -83.50 72.53 30.78
C SER A 490 -83.02 71.18 30.24
N SER A 491 -81.91 71.12 29.56
CA SER A 491 -81.41 69.90 28.95
C SER A 491 -79.89 69.74 29.26
N PRO A 492 -79.47 68.53 29.42
CA PRO A 492 -78.00 68.30 29.59
C PRO A 492 -77.26 68.67 28.32
N GLY A 493 -75.98 68.98 28.43
CA GLY A 493 -75.09 69.31 27.32
C GLY A 493 -75.30 70.68 26.70
N MET A 494 -75.93 71.62 27.39
CA MET A 494 -76.19 72.96 26.87
C MET A 494 -74.95 73.88 27.00
N ALA A 495 -74.63 74.56 25.90
CA ALA A 495 -73.54 75.53 25.85
C ALA A 495 -73.87 76.90 26.45
N SER A 496 -75.12 77.20 26.71
CA SER A 496 -75.55 78.47 27.25
C SER A 496 -76.82 78.29 28.12
N GLN A 497 -76.91 79.14 29.04
CA GLN A 497 -78.14 79.23 29.84
C GLN A 497 -79.23 80.02 29.08
N THR A 498 -80.49 79.78 29.39
CA THR A 498 -81.65 80.45 28.81
C THR A 498 -82.20 81.41 29.84
N VAL A 499 -82.55 82.64 29.44
CA VAL A 499 -83.19 83.66 30.30
C VAL A 499 -84.62 83.24 30.58
N CYS A 500 -85.10 83.41 31.79
CA CYS A 500 -86.49 83.13 32.14
C CYS A 500 -87.45 83.99 31.29
N PRO A 501 -88.54 83.39 30.76
CA PRO A 501 -89.52 84.11 30.01
C PRO A 501 -90.20 85.26 30.84
N SER A 502 -90.79 86.21 30.15
CA SER A 502 -91.44 87.32 30.81
C SER A 502 -92.59 86.84 31.72
N GLY A 503 -92.49 87.16 32.99
CA GLY A 503 -93.48 86.74 34.02
C GLY A 503 -93.00 85.53 34.86
N GLU A 504 -91.81 84.98 34.57
CA GLU A 504 -91.19 83.91 35.35
C GLU A 504 -89.90 84.43 35.99
N SER A 505 -89.46 83.86 37.14
CA SER A 505 -88.22 84.19 37.81
C SER A 505 -87.54 82.94 38.36
N GLN A 506 -86.21 82.99 38.47
CA GLN A 506 -85.45 81.97 39.11
C GLN A 506 -84.41 82.58 40.07
N PRO A 507 -84.72 82.59 41.37
CA PRO A 507 -83.88 83.19 42.35
C PRO A 507 -82.66 82.37 42.74
N LEU A 508 -82.65 81.08 42.41
CA LEU A 508 -81.60 80.16 42.74
C LEU A 508 -80.70 79.87 41.49
N THR A 509 -79.46 79.71 41.68
CA THR A 509 -78.57 79.27 40.65
C THR A 509 -78.67 77.77 40.43
N GLY A 510 -78.27 77.28 39.24
CA GLY A 510 -78.24 75.84 38.93
C GLY A 510 -79.55 75.19 38.72
N GLN A 511 -80.57 75.89 38.22
CA GLN A 511 -81.90 75.38 38.03
C GLN A 511 -82.18 74.96 36.58
N SER A 512 -83.00 73.95 36.42
CA SER A 512 -83.42 73.37 35.13
C SER A 512 -84.66 74.02 34.52
N SER A 513 -85.37 74.83 35.26
CA SER A 513 -86.57 75.53 34.82
C SER A 513 -86.77 76.83 35.61
N CYS A 514 -87.52 77.77 35.09
CA CYS A 514 -88.01 78.97 35.82
C CYS A 514 -89.27 78.66 36.58
N ASN A 515 -89.49 79.37 37.70
CA ASN A 515 -90.69 79.27 38.48
C ASN A 515 -91.67 80.37 38.01
N VAL A 516 -92.94 80.08 37.86
CA VAL A 516 -94.02 81.07 37.65
C VAL A 516 -94.13 81.90 38.91
N ASN A 517 -94.00 83.24 38.80
CA ASN A 517 -94.10 84.13 39.93
C ASN A 517 -95.56 83.98 40.50
N PRO A 518 -95.76 83.65 41.77
CA PRO A 518 -97.09 83.44 42.33
C PRO A 518 -97.90 84.71 42.53
N GLU A 519 -97.41 85.89 42.15
CA GLU A 519 -98.09 87.16 42.34
C GLU A 519 -99.09 87.50 41.24
N ASP A 520 -99.27 86.72 40.17
CA ASP A 520 -100.17 86.99 39.08
C ASP A 520 -101.31 85.93 38.93
N SER A 521 -101.47 85.01 39.88
CA SER A 521 -102.65 84.13 39.98
C SER A 521 -103.30 84.30 41.33
N GLY A 522 -104.23 85.21 41.39
CA GLY A 522 -105.02 85.45 42.56
C GLY A 522 -105.91 84.30 43.03
N ILE A 523 -105.45 83.45 43.93
CA ILE A 523 -106.22 82.52 44.76
C ILE A 523 -105.42 82.24 46.07
N PRO A 524 -106.13 82.24 47.26
CA PRO A 524 -105.51 82.32 48.58
C PRO A 524 -104.98 80.99 49.13
N THR A 525 -104.01 81.15 49.97
CA THR A 525 -103.40 80.17 50.87
C THR A 525 -104.34 79.31 51.68
N PHE A 526 -104.15 78.00 51.74
CA PHE A 526 -104.42 77.20 52.92
C PHE A 526 -103.26 76.19 53.18
N ALA A 527 -102.72 76.28 54.39
CA ALA A 527 -101.73 75.44 55.00
C ALA A 527 -102.24 74.01 55.30
N LEU A 528 -101.37 73.05 55.31
CA LEU A 528 -101.40 71.89 56.19
C LEU A 528 -100.06 71.12 56.03
N ILE A 529 -99.16 71.26 56.92
CA ILE A 529 -98.70 70.50 58.08
C ILE A 529 -98.81 68.96 57.90
N GLY A 530 -97.71 68.32 58.01
CA GLY A 530 -97.62 67.02 58.65
C GLY A 530 -97.05 65.86 57.92
N GLY A 531 -96.04 65.39 58.46
CA GLY A 531 -95.77 64.00 58.75
C GLY A 531 -94.62 63.32 58.00
N VAL A 532 -93.41 63.39 58.54
CA VAL A 532 -92.74 62.41 59.39
C VAL A 532 -92.75 60.96 58.88
N VAL A 533 -91.52 60.46 58.72
CA VAL A 533 -90.96 59.14 59.08
C VAL A 533 -91.16 57.94 58.12
N ALA A 534 -90.15 57.35 57.65
CA ALA A 534 -89.46 56.15 58.17
C ALA A 534 -88.56 55.51 57.07
N VAL A 535 -87.29 55.49 57.26
CA VAL A 535 -86.43 54.34 57.59
C VAL A 535 -86.93 52.98 57.10
N ALA A 536 -86.11 52.38 56.26
CA ALA A 536 -85.73 50.97 56.39
C ALA A 536 -84.53 50.60 55.55
N LEU A 537 -83.45 50.29 56.26
CA LEU A 537 -82.34 49.48 55.89
C LEU A 537 -82.77 48.06 55.48
N VAL A 538 -82.24 47.49 54.45
CA VAL A 538 -81.97 46.04 54.42
C VAL A 538 -80.62 45.79 53.88
N ILE A 539 -79.81 45.31 54.80
CA ILE A 539 -78.50 44.65 54.66
C ILE A 539 -78.75 43.21 54.25
N MET A 540 -77.76 42.61 53.63
CA MET A 540 -77.38 41.19 53.44
C MET A 540 -77.47 40.74 51.99
N GLY A 541 -76.49 40.01 51.54
CA GLY A 541 -75.41 39.24 52.18
C GLY A 541 -74.49 38.61 51.16
N VAL A 542 -73.32 38.56 51.56
CA VAL A 542 -72.23 37.61 51.37
C VAL A 542 -72.62 36.33 50.65
N LEU A 543 -71.77 35.94 49.69
CA LEU A 543 -71.19 34.61 49.67
C LEU A 543 -69.98 34.58 48.75
N MET A 544 -68.81 34.42 49.40
CA MET A 544 -67.58 33.92 48.84
C MET A 544 -67.72 32.49 48.32
N ARG A 545 -67.13 32.17 47.23
CA ARG A 545 -66.52 30.86 47.04
C ARG A 545 -65.26 30.96 46.22
N PRO A 546 -64.25 30.07 46.55
CA PRO A 546 -62.88 30.29 46.21
C PRO A 546 -62.38 29.49 44.98
N GLY A 547 -61.36 29.99 44.40
CA GLY A 547 -60.23 29.44 43.74
C GLY A 547 -60.25 28.08 43.03
N SER A 548 -59.86 28.06 41.81
CA SER A 548 -59.15 26.87 41.24
C SER A 548 -57.93 27.32 40.45
N LYS A 549 -56.77 26.89 40.97
CA LYS A 549 -55.48 27.01 40.30
C LYS A 549 -55.46 26.08 39.08
N PRO A 550 -54.84 26.43 37.95
CA PRO A 550 -54.54 25.47 36.88
C PRO A 550 -53.29 24.67 37.24
N GLN A 551 -53.41 23.37 37.10
CA GLN A 551 -52.38 22.36 37.22
C GLN A 551 -51.32 22.49 36.12
N VAL A 552 -50.05 22.44 36.54
CA VAL A 552 -48.88 22.24 35.68
C VAL A 552 -48.80 20.77 35.30
N GLN A 553 -48.95 20.45 34.03
CA GLN A 553 -48.74 19.11 33.49
C GLN A 553 -47.24 18.93 33.15
N LYS A 554 -46.54 18.09 33.95
CA LYS A 554 -45.22 17.57 33.68
C LYS A 554 -45.32 16.48 32.60
N SER A 555 -44.83 16.71 31.38
CA SER A 555 -44.61 15.66 30.39
C SER A 555 -43.24 15.02 30.59
N GLY A 556 -43.28 13.71 30.82
CA GLY A 556 -42.12 12.87 31.08
C GLY A 556 -41.22 12.68 29.86
N LYS A 557 -39.94 12.84 30.06
CA LYS A 557 -38.85 12.45 29.16
C LYS A 557 -38.73 10.91 29.11
N LYS A 558 -39.11 10.28 28.03
CA LYS A 558 -38.70 8.91 27.69
C LYS A 558 -37.29 8.94 27.07
N ARG A 559 -36.28 8.46 27.80
CA ARG A 559 -34.95 8.10 27.29
C ARG A 559 -35.06 6.84 26.41
N ARG A 560 -34.79 6.94 25.13
CA ARG A 560 -34.47 5.80 24.26
C ARG A 560 -32.96 5.55 24.31
N LYS A 561 -32.58 4.39 24.88
CA LYS A 561 -31.25 3.81 24.73
C LYS A 561 -31.09 3.30 23.30
N MET A 562 -30.14 3.83 22.56
CA MET A 562 -29.61 3.20 21.34
C MET A 562 -28.49 2.23 21.71
N LYS A 563 -28.69 0.95 21.38
CA LYS A 563 -27.66 -0.10 21.40
C LYS A 563 -26.69 0.13 20.24
N LYS A 564 -25.41 0.05 20.55
CA LYS A 564 -24.33 -0.14 19.59
C LYS A 564 -24.47 -1.51 18.90
N LYS A 565 -24.30 -1.51 17.63
CA LYS A 565 -23.67 -2.59 16.85
C LYS A 565 -22.65 -1.97 15.92
#